data_b30340881e32472c562c6c166f7d51bb
#
_entry.id   b30340881e32472c562c6c166f7d51bb
#
_cell.length_a   1.000
_cell.length_b   1.000
_cell.length_c   1.000
_cell.angle_alpha   90.00
_cell.angle_beta   90.00
_cell.angle_gamma   90.00
#
_symmetry.space_group_name_H-M   'P 1'
#
loop_
_entity.id
_entity.type
_entity.pdbx_description
1 polymer ?
#
loop_
_entity_poly.entity_id
_entity_poly.type
_entity_poly.pdbx_seq_one_letter_code
_entity_poly.pdbx_strand_id
1 'polypeptide(L)'
;MYKIENKTIDIDFLQPNSWNPNKMDKATYNAEKESIQKYGVIAPIIVRPYDEGYEIVDGEHRLNVCYDLGHKKIPSIIIHDLEDKDAKKLTIILNETKGRNNKIELGKLLGEMKIDFGEDLK
;
A
#
# COMPACT_ATOMS: atom_id res chain seq x y z
N MET A 1 -6.47 17.84 -5.36
CA MET A 1 -6.71 16.40 -5.59
C MET A 1 -5.53 15.79 -6.30
N TYR A 2 -5.12 14.63 -5.88
CA TYR A 2 -3.95 14.00 -6.48
C TYR A 2 -4.32 13.26 -7.77
N LYS A 3 -3.39 13.24 -8.69
CA LYS A 3 -3.60 12.52 -9.94
C LYS A 3 -3.24 11.05 -9.72
N ILE A 4 -4.12 10.16 -10.13
CA ILE A 4 -3.95 8.72 -9.95
C ILE A 4 -3.81 8.03 -11.31
N GLU A 5 -2.86 7.14 -11.39
CA GLU A 5 -2.57 6.42 -12.62
C GLU A 5 -2.43 4.92 -12.35
N ASN A 6 -3.02 4.07 -13.16
CA ASN A 6 -2.84 2.62 -13.07
C ASN A 6 -1.69 2.22 -13.99
N LYS A 7 -0.74 1.46 -13.48
CA LYS A 7 0.40 1.04 -14.28
C LYS A 7 1.02 -0.22 -13.71
N THR A 8 1.46 -1.12 -14.56
CA THR A 8 2.26 -2.27 -14.12
C THR A 8 3.71 -1.82 -14.05
N ILE A 9 4.32 -1.97 -12.88
CA ILE A 9 5.67 -1.45 -12.62
C ILE A 9 6.63 -2.60 -12.39
N ASP A 10 7.84 -2.45 -12.94
CA ASP A 10 8.92 -3.40 -12.72
C ASP A 10 9.30 -3.33 -11.26
N ILE A 11 9.42 -4.49 -10.62
CA ILE A 11 9.72 -4.58 -9.19
C ILE A 11 11.04 -3.88 -8.84
N ASP A 12 12.00 -3.86 -9.75
CA ASP A 12 13.29 -3.25 -9.49
C ASP A 12 13.20 -1.73 -9.26
N PHE A 13 12.09 -1.11 -9.67
CA PHE A 13 11.93 0.33 -9.45
C PHE A 13 11.13 0.64 -8.18
N LEU A 14 10.79 -0.38 -7.40
CA LEU A 14 9.99 -0.20 -6.20
C LEU A 14 10.83 -0.34 -4.94
N GLN A 15 10.57 0.51 -3.97
CA GLN A 15 11.24 0.41 -2.68
C GLN A 15 10.22 0.55 -1.56
N PRO A 16 10.45 -0.09 -0.41
CA PRO A 16 9.53 0.03 0.71
C PRO A 16 9.68 1.40 1.34
N ASN A 17 8.65 1.84 2.05
CA ASN A 17 8.76 3.06 2.83
C ASN A 17 9.45 2.75 4.17
N SER A 18 9.89 3.80 4.88
CA SER A 18 10.64 3.64 6.11
C SER A 18 9.76 3.69 7.36
N TRP A 19 8.48 3.94 7.20
CA TRP A 19 7.60 4.17 8.34
C TRP A 19 6.59 3.06 8.61
N ASN A 20 6.52 2.05 7.76
CA ASN A 20 5.54 0.99 7.93
C ASN A 20 6.09 -0.11 8.84
N PRO A 21 5.58 -0.23 10.06
CA PRO A 21 6.09 -1.22 10.99
C PRO A 21 5.43 -2.59 10.84
N ASN A 22 4.47 -2.71 9.93
CA ASN A 22 3.72 -3.93 9.83
C ASN A 22 4.56 -5.11 9.41
N LYS A 23 4.38 -6.21 10.09
CA LYS A 23 5.02 -7.45 9.75
C LYS A 23 3.94 -8.47 9.51
N MET A 24 4.08 -9.24 8.47
CA MET A 24 3.10 -10.25 8.13
C MET A 24 3.47 -11.54 8.85
N ASP A 25 2.51 -12.17 9.51
CA ASP A 25 2.77 -13.47 10.10
C ASP A 25 2.81 -14.54 9.00
N LYS A 26 3.32 -15.70 9.36
CA LYS A 26 3.54 -16.76 8.39
C LYS A 26 2.24 -17.28 7.78
N ALA A 27 1.19 -17.38 8.56
CA ALA A 27 -0.09 -17.87 8.07
C ALA A 27 -0.68 -16.90 7.04
N THR A 28 -0.62 -15.59 7.30
CA THR A 28 -1.09 -14.57 6.38
C THR A 28 -0.24 -14.55 5.10
N TYR A 29 1.07 -14.67 5.26
CA TYR A 29 1.99 -14.74 4.11
C TYR A 29 1.64 -15.93 3.22
N ASN A 30 1.46 -17.11 3.82
CA ASN A 30 1.15 -18.30 3.05
C ASN A 30 -0.20 -18.22 2.35
N ALA A 31 -1.20 -17.64 3.00
CA ALA A 31 -2.52 -17.45 2.41
C ALA A 31 -2.45 -16.49 1.21
N GLU A 32 -1.70 -15.40 1.35
CA GLU A 32 -1.54 -14.44 0.26
C GLU A 32 -0.74 -15.05 -0.89
N LYS A 33 0.28 -15.83 -0.59
CA LYS A 33 1.08 -16.50 -1.58
C LYS A 33 0.22 -17.47 -2.40
N GLU A 34 -0.61 -18.27 -1.72
CA GLU A 34 -1.50 -19.20 -2.38
C GLU A 34 -2.48 -18.46 -3.28
N SER A 35 -3.04 -17.35 -2.81
CA SER A 35 -3.97 -16.54 -3.57
C SER A 35 -3.32 -15.97 -4.84
N ILE A 36 -2.12 -15.45 -4.72
CA ILE A 36 -1.39 -14.88 -5.85
C ILE A 36 -1.01 -15.96 -6.86
N GLN A 37 -0.60 -17.13 -6.37
CA GLN A 37 -0.30 -18.23 -7.28
C GLN A 37 -1.53 -18.70 -8.05
N LYS A 38 -2.68 -18.66 -7.41
CA LYS A 38 -3.90 -19.17 -8.03
C LYS A 38 -4.61 -18.16 -8.90
N TYR A 39 -4.68 -16.91 -8.46
CA TYR A 39 -5.46 -15.90 -9.14
C TYR A 39 -4.65 -14.74 -9.71
N GLY A 40 -3.39 -14.66 -9.43
CA GLY A 40 -2.57 -13.49 -9.76
C GLY A 40 -2.79 -12.37 -8.75
N VAL A 41 -2.22 -11.22 -9.03
CA VAL A 41 -2.35 -10.06 -8.16
C VAL A 41 -3.65 -9.36 -8.48
N ILE A 42 -4.67 -9.60 -7.67
CA ILE A 42 -5.98 -9.02 -7.89
C ILE A 42 -6.04 -7.59 -7.36
N ALA A 43 -5.38 -7.32 -6.25
CA ALA A 43 -5.36 -5.98 -5.66
C ALA A 43 -4.02 -5.30 -5.94
N PRO A 44 -3.99 -4.21 -6.71
CA PRO A 44 -2.73 -3.51 -6.99
C PRO A 44 -2.13 -2.92 -5.74
N ILE A 45 -0.80 -2.73 -5.74
CA ILE A 45 -0.15 -1.97 -4.69
C ILE A 45 -0.33 -0.49 -4.95
N ILE A 46 -0.13 0.34 -3.94
CA ILE A 46 -0.22 1.80 -4.08
C ILE A 46 1.17 2.38 -3.87
N VAL A 47 1.61 3.18 -4.81
CA VAL A 47 2.96 3.76 -4.79
C VAL A 47 2.90 5.24 -5.11
N ARG A 48 4.00 5.92 -4.86
CA ARG A 48 4.20 7.31 -5.29
C ARG A 48 5.55 7.44 -5.97
N PRO A 49 5.73 8.39 -6.89
CA PRO A 49 7.03 8.62 -7.45
C PRO A 49 8.01 9.05 -6.34
N TYR A 50 9.20 8.49 -6.32
CA TYR A 50 10.19 8.78 -5.31
C TYR A 50 11.58 8.46 -5.84
N ASP A 51 12.49 9.40 -5.75
CA ASP A 51 13.82 9.30 -6.35
C ASP A 51 13.65 8.98 -7.84
N GLU A 52 14.31 7.97 -8.35
CA GLU A 52 14.21 7.63 -9.75
C GLU A 52 13.25 6.46 -9.97
N GLY A 53 12.46 6.12 -8.97
CA GLY A 53 11.51 5.02 -9.06
C GLY A 53 10.25 5.34 -8.29
N TYR A 54 9.81 4.40 -7.47
CA TYR A 54 8.57 4.55 -6.71
C TYR A 54 8.75 4.01 -5.31
N GLU A 55 8.08 4.67 -4.36
CA GLU A 55 8.05 4.20 -2.98
C GLU A 55 6.67 3.62 -2.69
N ILE A 56 6.62 2.49 -2.01
CA ILE A 56 5.37 1.83 -1.71
C ILE A 56 4.65 2.54 -0.59
N VAL A 57 3.41 2.89 -0.81
CA VAL A 57 2.53 3.46 0.21
C VAL A 57 1.72 2.35 0.86
N ASP A 58 1.23 1.40 0.08
CA ASP A 58 0.46 0.27 0.60
C ASP A 58 0.75 -0.97 -0.25
N GLY A 59 0.87 -2.11 0.37
CA GLY A 59 1.05 -3.38 -0.33
C GLY A 59 2.45 -3.95 -0.28
N GLU A 60 3.29 -3.52 0.66
CA GLU A 60 4.64 -4.05 0.79
C GLU A 60 4.67 -5.56 0.93
N HIS A 61 3.75 -6.14 1.70
CA HIS A 61 3.70 -7.59 1.87
C HIS A 61 3.36 -8.28 0.55
N ARG A 62 2.47 -7.68 -0.22
CA ARG A 62 2.07 -8.21 -1.52
C ARG A 62 3.26 -8.18 -2.49
N LEU A 63 4.05 -7.11 -2.45
CA LEU A 63 5.28 -7.03 -3.22
C LEU A 63 6.26 -8.12 -2.83
N ASN A 64 6.43 -8.36 -1.52
CA ASN A 64 7.37 -9.36 -1.04
C ASN A 64 6.97 -10.76 -1.50
N VAL A 65 5.68 -11.07 -1.48
CA VAL A 65 5.18 -12.35 -1.98
C VAL A 65 5.45 -12.48 -3.48
N CYS A 66 5.18 -11.43 -4.25
CA CYS A 66 5.42 -11.44 -5.69
C CYS A 66 6.91 -11.63 -6.01
N TYR A 67 7.77 -10.95 -5.27
CA TYR A 67 9.20 -11.09 -5.43
C TYR A 67 9.64 -12.54 -5.17
N ASP A 68 9.14 -13.12 -4.08
CA ASP A 68 9.47 -14.49 -3.71
C ASP A 68 8.98 -15.52 -4.74
N LEU A 69 7.88 -15.20 -5.43
CA LEU A 69 7.35 -16.06 -6.46
C LEU A 69 8.02 -15.86 -7.83
N GLY A 70 8.97 -14.92 -7.92
CA GLY A 70 9.71 -14.70 -9.16
C GLY A 70 9.03 -13.74 -10.13
N HIS A 71 8.05 -12.98 -9.68
CA HIS A 71 7.40 -12.00 -10.55
C HIS A 71 8.37 -10.86 -10.85
N LYS A 72 8.34 -10.35 -12.06
CA LYS A 72 9.20 -9.23 -12.47
C LYS A 72 8.46 -7.91 -12.40
N LYS A 73 7.15 -7.93 -12.49
CA LYS A 73 6.32 -6.74 -12.52
C LYS A 73 5.10 -6.91 -11.63
N ILE A 74 4.55 -5.84 -11.14
CA ILE A 74 3.37 -5.89 -10.31
C ILE A 74 2.40 -4.76 -10.67
N PRO A 75 1.10 -5.04 -10.74
CA PRO A 75 0.10 -4.01 -10.99
C PRO A 75 0.10 -2.99 -9.85
N SER A 76 0.09 -1.74 -10.20
CA SER A 76 0.26 -0.67 -9.23
C SER A 76 -0.66 0.51 -9.52
N ILE A 77 -0.98 1.26 -8.48
CA ILE A 77 -1.68 2.52 -8.58
C ILE A 77 -0.69 3.58 -8.14
N ILE A 78 -0.40 4.54 -9.01
CA ILE A 78 0.54 5.61 -8.72
C ILE A 78 -0.25 6.84 -8.31
N ILE A 79 0.08 7.41 -7.17
CA ILE A 79 -0.48 8.68 -6.74
C ILE A 79 0.60 9.73 -6.94
N HIS A 80 0.43 10.56 -7.95
CA HIS A 80 1.42 11.56 -8.30
C HIS A 80 1.41 12.73 -7.32
N ASP A 81 2.57 13.30 -7.07
CA ASP A 81 2.74 14.48 -6.21
C ASP A 81 2.33 14.26 -4.74
N LEU A 82 2.28 13.02 -4.29
CA LEU A 82 1.93 12.72 -2.91
C LEU A 82 3.11 13.06 -2.00
N GLU A 83 2.91 14.02 -1.11
CA GLU A 83 3.96 14.45 -0.20
C GLU A 83 4.18 13.43 0.92
N ASP A 84 5.36 13.47 1.54
CA ASP A 84 5.73 12.54 2.61
C ASP A 84 4.69 12.47 3.71
N LYS A 85 4.19 13.59 4.14
CA LYS A 85 3.22 13.67 5.21
C LYS A 85 1.95 12.90 4.85
N ASP A 86 1.44 13.13 3.65
CA ASP A 86 0.22 12.48 3.19
C ASP A 86 0.44 11.00 2.86
N ALA A 87 1.62 10.65 2.40
CA ALA A 87 1.97 9.24 2.16
C ALA A 87 1.96 8.45 3.46
N LYS A 88 2.53 9.00 4.53
CA LYS A 88 2.52 8.36 5.84
C LYS A 88 1.10 8.20 6.37
N LYS A 89 0.30 9.23 6.26
CA LYS A 89 -1.09 9.21 6.70
C LYS A 89 -1.88 8.14 5.94
N LEU A 90 -1.71 8.11 4.65
CA LEU A 90 -2.43 7.17 3.80
C LEU A 90 -2.04 5.72 4.11
N THR A 91 -0.76 5.47 4.36
CA THR A 91 -0.29 4.14 4.76
C THR A 91 -1.00 3.67 6.03
N ILE A 92 -1.07 4.54 7.02
CA ILE A 92 -1.69 4.21 8.30
C ILE A 92 -3.19 3.95 8.12
N ILE A 93 -3.87 4.79 7.37
CA ILE A 93 -5.29 4.64 7.15
C ILE A 93 -5.61 3.33 6.42
N LEU A 94 -4.86 3.03 5.39
CA LEU A 94 -5.10 1.81 4.62
C LEU A 94 -4.82 0.55 5.44
N ASN A 95 -3.81 0.58 6.28
CA ASN A 95 -3.51 -0.55 7.14
C ASN A 95 -4.60 -0.74 8.19
N GLU A 96 -5.07 0.34 8.79
CA GLU A 96 -6.12 0.26 9.80
C GLU A 96 -7.43 -0.24 9.20
N THR A 97 -7.79 0.22 8.02
CA THR A 97 -9.04 -0.20 7.40
C THR A 97 -9.02 -1.67 6.98
N LYS A 98 -7.82 -2.21 6.68
CA LYS A 98 -7.76 -3.59 6.29
C LYS A 98 -7.76 -4.50 7.48
N GLY A 99 -7.23 -4.06 8.55
CA GLY A 99 -6.86 -4.92 9.61
C GLY A 99 -7.97 -5.38 10.47
N ARG A 100 -8.98 -4.67 10.85
CA ARG A 100 -9.80 -5.07 11.76
C ARG A 100 -10.67 -4.14 12.09
N ASN A 101 -11.38 -4.07 12.45
CA ASN A 101 -12.20 -3.46 13.03
C ASN A 101 -11.96 -2.53 13.94
N ASN A 102 -11.18 -1.67 13.77
CA ASN A 102 -10.93 -0.67 14.67
C ASN A 102 -11.46 0.63 14.18
N LYS A 103 -12.76 0.72 13.97
CA LYS A 103 -13.40 1.97 13.55
C LYS A 103 -13.17 3.09 14.56
N ILE A 104 -13.12 2.75 15.84
CA ILE A 104 -12.86 3.75 16.88
C ILE A 104 -11.43 4.25 16.80
N GLU A 105 -10.48 3.34 16.63
CA GLU A 105 -9.09 3.72 16.52
C GLU A 105 -8.81 4.47 15.23
N LEU A 106 -9.44 4.07 14.14
CA LEU A 106 -9.30 4.77 12.88
C LEU A 106 -9.85 6.20 13.00
N GLY A 107 -11.01 6.35 13.60
CA GLY A 107 -11.58 7.67 13.79
C GLY A 107 -10.70 8.57 14.64
N LYS A 108 -10.13 8.01 15.71
CA LYS A 108 -9.22 8.73 16.59
C LYS A 108 -7.95 9.14 15.84
N LEU A 109 -7.40 8.22 15.06
CA LEU A 109 -6.20 8.48 14.29
C LEU A 109 -6.44 9.59 13.27
N LEU A 110 -7.55 9.54 12.56
CA LEU A 110 -7.89 10.56 11.58
C LEU A 110 -8.04 11.92 12.27
N GLY A 111 -8.64 11.96 13.45
CA GLY A 111 -8.78 13.20 14.22
C GLY A 111 -7.43 13.76 14.65
N GLU A 112 -6.54 12.90 15.13
CA GLU A 112 -5.22 13.33 15.56
C GLU A 112 -4.37 13.82 14.41
N MET A 113 -4.49 13.22 13.26
CA MET A 113 -3.67 13.56 12.11
C MET A 113 -4.28 14.68 11.28
N LYS A 114 -5.50 15.07 11.59
CA LYS A 114 -6.22 16.12 10.88
C LYS A 114 -6.20 15.88 9.37
N ILE A 115 -6.48 14.65 8.97
CA ILE A 115 -6.50 14.32 7.57
C ILE A 115 -7.85 14.68 7.02
N ASP A 116 -7.85 15.45 5.93
CA ASP A 116 -9.06 15.78 5.26
C ASP A 116 -9.04 15.07 3.90
N PHE A 117 -9.89 14.08 3.75
CA PHE A 117 -10.02 13.41 2.48
C PHE A 117 -11.32 13.90 1.82
N GLY A 118 -11.90 14.96 2.32
CA GLY A 118 -13.11 15.53 1.77
C GLY A 118 -14.26 14.55 1.84
N GLU A 119 -15.03 14.49 0.80
CA GLU A 119 -16.21 13.67 0.80
C GLU A 119 -15.92 12.20 0.58
N ASP A 120 -14.73 11.86 0.19
CA ASP A 120 -14.39 10.50 -0.15
C ASP A 120 -14.41 9.54 1.02
N LEU A 121 -14.40 10.08 2.24
CA LEU A 121 -14.40 9.23 3.40
C LEU A 121 -15.71 9.25 4.16
N LYS A 122 -16.71 9.82 3.61
CA LYS A 122 -18.00 9.87 4.27
C LYS A 122 -18.75 8.55 4.11
#